data_76d508b2a845717b6f249a9564a3edb3
#
_entry.id   76d508b2a845717b6f249a9564a3edb3
#
_cell.length_a   1.000
_cell.length_b   1.000
_cell.length_c   1.000
_cell.angle_alpha   90.00
_cell.angle_beta   90.00
_cell.angle_gamma   90.00
#
_symmetry.space_group_name_H-M   'P 1'
#
loop_
_entity.id
_entity.type
_entity.pdbx_description
1 polymer ?
#
loop_
_entity_poly.entity_id
_entity_poly.type
_entity_poly.pdbx_seq_one_letter_code
_entity_poly.pdbx_strand_id
1 'polypeptide(L)'
;MAKLCDHITSRSPIKKEISAVTDFPLLETINDPTALRQLDEKELPQLAQELRDFMVQSVSKTGGHLSSSLGAIELSIALHRVFNTPDDRLIWDVGHQAYAHKILTGRREQMGTLRQKDGLSGFPKRSESEYGTGHSSTSISAALGMAIAAKLEGHKDRWHIAVIGDGALTGGMAIEALNDAGFYKQDVKLLIILNDNDCSISPPVG
;
A
#
# COMPACT_ATOMS: atom_id res chain seq x y z
N MET A 1 -26.24 9.94 -5.64
CA MET A 1 -24.86 9.46 -5.56
C MET A 1 -24.43 8.45 -6.64
N ALA A 2 -25.34 7.99 -7.50
CA ALA A 2 -25.03 7.03 -8.59
C ALA A 2 -24.33 7.64 -9.83
N LYS A 3 -24.06 8.94 -9.88
CA LYS A 3 -23.64 9.63 -11.12
C LYS A 3 -22.13 9.67 -11.39
N LEU A 4 -21.28 9.21 -10.49
CA LEU A 4 -19.82 9.29 -10.69
C LEU A 4 -19.25 8.06 -11.43
N CYS A 5 -19.86 6.91 -11.31
CA CYS A 5 -19.40 5.68 -12.00
C CYS A 5 -19.80 5.64 -13.49
N ASP A 6 -20.89 6.30 -13.89
CA ASP A 6 -21.39 6.29 -15.28
C ASP A 6 -20.51 7.10 -16.25
N HIS A 7 -19.56 7.90 -15.76
CA HIS A 7 -18.69 8.74 -16.60
C HIS A 7 -17.44 8.01 -17.14
N ILE A 8 -17.19 6.79 -16.72
CA ILE A 8 -15.99 6.04 -17.15
C ILE A 8 -16.21 5.30 -18.48
N THR A 9 -17.47 5.04 -18.85
CA THR A 9 -17.79 4.19 -20.03
C THR A 9 -17.98 4.95 -21.35
N SER A 10 -17.96 6.28 -21.40
CA SER A 10 -18.27 7.06 -22.61
C SER A 10 -17.18 8.02 -23.09
N ARG A 11 -15.94 7.87 -22.65
CA ARG A 11 -14.84 8.68 -23.20
C ARG A 11 -14.19 7.96 -24.38
N SER A 12 -14.26 8.60 -25.55
CA SER A 12 -13.40 8.31 -26.71
C SER A 12 -11.94 8.18 -26.25
N PRO A 13 -11.13 7.31 -26.87
CA PRO A 13 -9.75 7.12 -26.50
C PRO A 13 -9.01 8.46 -26.60
N ILE A 14 -8.68 9.06 -25.48
CA ILE A 14 -7.73 10.17 -25.43
C ILE A 14 -6.38 9.53 -25.80
N LYS A 15 -6.04 9.58 -27.08
CA LYS A 15 -4.66 9.43 -27.55
C LYS A 15 -3.89 10.68 -27.14
N LYS A 16 -3.68 10.87 -25.85
CA LYS A 16 -2.56 11.65 -25.37
C LYS A 16 -1.36 10.73 -25.50
N GLU A 17 -0.46 11.02 -26.42
CA GLU A 17 0.88 10.46 -26.38
C GLU A 17 1.40 10.77 -24.99
N ILE A 18 1.49 9.74 -24.15
CA ILE A 18 2.20 9.82 -22.88
C ILE A 18 3.65 9.90 -23.32
N SER A 19 4.19 11.11 -23.42
CA SER A 19 5.62 11.30 -23.52
C SER A 19 6.19 10.58 -22.31
N ALA A 20 7.01 9.56 -22.55
CA ALA A 20 7.60 8.81 -21.47
C ALA A 20 8.43 9.79 -20.64
N VAL A 21 7.98 10.11 -19.44
CA VAL A 21 8.81 10.79 -18.45
C VAL A 21 9.93 9.82 -18.15
N THR A 22 11.14 10.17 -18.52
CA THR A 22 12.32 9.29 -18.40
C THR A 22 13.19 9.66 -17.22
N ASP A 23 12.84 10.73 -16.50
CA ASP A 23 13.63 11.30 -15.42
C ASP A 23 12.74 11.44 -14.16
N PHE A 24 13.18 10.83 -13.07
CA PHE A 24 12.49 10.84 -11.76
C PHE A 24 13.48 11.30 -10.67
N PRO A 25 13.96 12.56 -10.75
CA PRO A 25 15.13 13.00 -10.00
C PRO A 25 14.94 12.91 -8.48
N LEU A 26 13.72 13.12 -7.99
CA LEU A 26 13.45 13.00 -6.56
C LEU A 26 13.27 11.53 -6.14
N LEU A 27 12.51 10.75 -6.90
CA LEU A 27 12.29 9.33 -6.64
C LEU A 27 13.60 8.53 -6.69
N GLU A 28 14.54 8.91 -7.56
CA GLU A 28 15.85 8.26 -7.68
C GLU A 28 16.69 8.40 -6.41
N THR A 29 16.47 9.44 -5.62
CA THR A 29 17.15 9.62 -4.33
C THR A 29 16.57 8.74 -3.20
N ILE A 30 15.36 8.19 -3.40
CA ILE A 30 14.65 7.41 -2.38
C ILE A 30 14.95 5.92 -2.57
N ASN A 31 15.91 5.39 -1.83
CA ASN A 31 16.27 3.98 -1.84
C ASN A 31 15.72 3.22 -0.62
N ASP A 32 15.30 3.93 0.41
CA ASP A 32 14.70 3.39 1.63
C ASP A 32 13.81 4.44 2.30
N PRO A 33 12.97 4.05 3.28
CA PRO A 33 12.13 4.99 4.00
C PRO A 33 12.88 6.05 4.81
N THR A 34 14.15 5.83 5.13
CA THR A 34 14.97 6.81 5.86
C THR A 34 15.24 8.05 4.99
N ALA A 35 15.56 7.83 3.71
CA ALA A 35 15.73 8.90 2.74
C ALA A 35 14.44 9.71 2.57
N LEU A 36 13.29 9.04 2.47
CA LEU A 36 11.99 9.70 2.38
C LEU A 36 11.70 10.59 3.59
N ARG A 37 12.06 10.14 4.79
CA ARG A 37 11.86 10.93 6.02
C ARG A 37 12.69 12.22 6.07
N GLN A 38 13.73 12.35 5.25
CA GLN A 38 14.57 13.55 5.18
C GLN A 38 14.04 14.61 4.19
N LEU A 39 13.08 14.28 3.33
CA LEU A 39 12.53 15.23 2.38
C LEU A 39 11.79 16.40 3.07
N ASP A 40 11.81 17.59 2.45
CA ASP A 40 10.91 18.67 2.83
C ASP A 40 9.45 18.29 2.47
N GLU A 41 8.49 18.72 3.27
CA GLU A 41 7.06 18.50 2.99
C GLU A 41 6.63 19.04 1.63
N LYS A 42 7.27 20.10 1.16
CA LYS A 42 7.02 20.71 -0.16
C LYS A 42 7.41 19.82 -1.33
N GLU A 43 8.29 18.85 -1.10
CA GLU A 43 8.74 17.89 -2.11
C GLU A 43 7.81 16.69 -2.24
N LEU A 44 6.97 16.41 -1.22
CA LEU A 44 6.10 15.25 -1.22
C LEU A 44 5.10 15.20 -2.39
N PRO A 45 4.49 16.31 -2.84
CA PRO A 45 3.64 16.30 -4.03
C PRO A 45 4.40 15.92 -5.31
N GLN A 46 5.65 16.38 -5.47
CA GLN A 46 6.50 15.99 -6.59
C GLN A 46 6.83 14.49 -6.51
N LEU A 47 7.22 13.98 -5.34
CA LEU A 47 7.48 12.57 -5.15
C LEU A 47 6.25 11.70 -5.49
N ALA A 48 5.06 12.14 -5.08
CA ALA A 48 3.83 11.43 -5.40
C ALA A 48 3.57 11.38 -6.91
N GLN A 49 3.85 12.47 -7.63
CA GLN A 49 3.70 12.51 -9.08
C GLN A 49 4.75 11.62 -9.78
N GLU A 50 6.00 11.69 -9.37
CA GLU A 50 7.07 10.83 -9.93
C GLU A 50 6.80 9.35 -9.68
N LEU A 51 6.32 8.98 -8.48
CA LEU A 51 5.87 7.61 -8.17
C LEU A 51 4.74 7.16 -9.09
N ARG A 52 3.77 8.05 -9.37
CA ARG A 52 2.63 7.75 -10.24
C ARG A 52 3.11 7.47 -11.66
N ASP A 53 3.93 8.35 -12.20
CA ASP A 53 4.43 8.25 -13.56
C ASP A 53 5.35 7.02 -13.74
N PHE A 54 6.24 6.78 -12.79
CA PHE A 54 7.10 5.60 -12.76
C PHE A 54 6.28 4.30 -12.68
N MET A 55 5.23 4.28 -11.83
CA MET A 55 4.38 3.11 -11.67
C MET A 55 3.57 2.83 -12.94
N VAL A 56 3.00 3.86 -13.58
CA VAL A 56 2.30 3.73 -14.86
C VAL A 56 3.25 3.18 -15.92
N GLN A 57 4.44 3.73 -16.03
CA GLN A 57 5.44 3.29 -17.00
C GLN A 57 5.88 1.83 -16.78
N SER A 58 6.09 1.43 -15.52
CA SER A 58 6.57 0.09 -15.18
C SER A 58 5.46 -0.95 -15.38
N VAL A 59 4.27 -0.71 -14.78
CA VAL A 59 3.17 -1.67 -14.77
C VAL A 59 2.50 -1.80 -16.14
N SER A 60 2.55 -0.76 -17.00
CA SER A 60 2.10 -0.87 -18.39
C SER A 60 2.88 -1.92 -19.18
N LYS A 61 4.12 -2.19 -18.82
CA LYS A 61 4.99 -3.19 -19.48
C LYS A 61 4.86 -4.58 -18.85
N THR A 62 4.74 -4.64 -17.53
CA THR A 62 4.74 -5.92 -16.79
C THR A 62 3.35 -6.48 -16.54
N GLY A 63 2.33 -5.64 -16.58
CA GLY A 63 1.00 -5.94 -16.07
C GLY A 63 0.94 -5.91 -14.53
N GLY A 64 -0.27 -5.77 -13.98
CA GLY A 64 -0.45 -5.77 -12.53
C GLY A 64 -1.67 -4.97 -12.08
N HIS A 65 -1.78 -4.75 -10.78
CA HIS A 65 -2.87 -4.02 -10.13
C HIS A 65 -2.57 -2.51 -10.11
N LEU A 66 -2.68 -1.85 -11.28
CA LEU A 66 -2.29 -0.46 -11.44
C LEU A 66 -3.22 0.48 -10.66
N SER A 67 -4.54 0.38 -10.89
CA SER A 67 -5.53 1.31 -10.36
C SER A 67 -5.50 1.36 -8.82
N SER A 68 -5.56 0.20 -8.16
CA SER A 68 -5.50 0.11 -6.70
C SER A 68 -4.19 0.62 -6.10
N SER A 69 -3.08 0.40 -6.82
CA SER A 69 -1.76 0.88 -6.37
C SER A 69 -1.60 2.39 -6.57
N LEU A 70 -2.17 2.98 -7.62
CA LEU A 70 -2.20 4.42 -7.81
C LEU A 70 -2.97 5.14 -6.71
N GLY A 71 -4.09 4.57 -6.26
CA GLY A 71 -4.88 5.12 -5.15
C GLY A 71 -4.21 5.04 -3.78
N ALA A 72 -3.11 4.30 -3.64
CA ALA A 72 -2.39 4.13 -2.37
C ALA A 72 -1.02 4.86 -2.33
N ILE A 73 -0.71 5.71 -3.32
CA ILE A 73 0.59 6.40 -3.40
C ILE A 73 0.78 7.36 -2.22
N GLU A 74 -0.13 8.31 -2.05
CA GLU A 74 -0.05 9.32 -0.99
C GLU A 74 -0.11 8.68 0.40
N LEU A 75 -0.95 7.65 0.55
CA LEU A 75 -1.01 6.86 1.78
C LEU A 75 0.34 6.17 2.06
N SER A 76 0.97 5.57 1.06
CA SER A 76 2.29 4.93 1.21
C SER A 76 3.37 5.93 1.62
N ILE A 77 3.40 7.12 0.99
CA ILE A 77 4.32 8.20 1.35
C ILE A 77 4.10 8.63 2.80
N ALA A 78 2.84 8.90 3.19
CA ALA A 78 2.49 9.33 4.54
C ALA A 78 2.89 8.30 5.60
N LEU A 79 2.62 7.02 5.35
CA LEU A 79 2.99 5.94 6.27
C LEU A 79 4.50 5.83 6.47
N HIS A 80 5.28 5.86 5.40
CA HIS A 80 6.75 5.80 5.49
C HIS A 80 7.39 7.09 6.01
N ARG A 81 6.68 8.22 5.91
CA ARG A 81 7.10 9.50 6.50
C ARG A 81 6.90 9.55 8.00
N VAL A 82 5.76 9.06 8.48
CA VAL A 82 5.33 9.16 9.89
C VAL A 82 5.92 8.05 10.74
N PHE A 83 5.90 6.81 10.23
CA PHE A 83 6.33 5.64 10.97
C PHE A 83 7.77 5.24 10.63
N ASN A 84 8.46 4.73 11.64
CA ASN A 84 9.85 4.27 11.51
C ASN A 84 9.91 2.86 10.90
N THR A 85 9.40 2.72 9.67
CA THR A 85 9.51 1.45 8.93
C THR A 85 10.96 1.17 8.51
N PRO A 86 11.45 -0.07 8.56
CA PRO A 86 10.70 -1.31 8.84
C PRO A 86 10.57 -1.69 10.32
N ASP A 87 11.09 -0.92 11.28
CA ASP A 87 10.92 -1.27 12.71
C ASP A 87 9.44 -1.24 13.10
N ASP A 88 8.73 -0.17 12.77
CA ASP A 88 7.27 -0.17 12.75
C ASP A 88 6.76 -1.06 11.61
N ARG A 89 5.78 -1.90 11.89
CA ARG A 89 5.33 -2.99 11.01
C ARG A 89 4.14 -2.57 10.17
N LEU A 90 4.28 -2.62 8.85
CA LEU A 90 3.23 -2.27 7.90
C LEU A 90 2.72 -3.52 7.18
N ILE A 91 1.43 -3.82 7.35
CA ILE A 91 0.78 -5.00 6.79
C ILE A 91 -0.31 -4.55 5.81
N TRP A 92 -0.15 -4.90 4.54
CA TRP A 92 -1.14 -4.63 3.50
C TRP A 92 -2.12 -5.79 3.38
N ASP A 93 -3.42 -5.53 3.50
CA ASP A 93 -4.43 -6.57 3.26
C ASP A 93 -4.45 -6.94 1.78
N VAL A 94 -4.46 -8.24 1.47
CA VAL A 94 -4.22 -8.76 0.11
C VAL A 94 -2.84 -8.36 -0.44
N GLY A 95 -2.55 -7.05 -0.49
CA GLY A 95 -1.29 -6.50 -0.95
C GLY A 95 -1.25 -6.12 -2.43
N HIS A 96 -2.39 -6.12 -3.12
CA HIS A 96 -2.50 -5.69 -4.51
C HIS A 96 -2.27 -4.17 -4.70
N GLN A 97 -2.37 -3.38 -3.64
CA GLN A 97 -2.16 -1.94 -3.59
C GLN A 97 -0.75 -1.55 -3.11
N ALA A 98 0.17 -2.50 -2.95
CA ALA A 98 1.45 -2.28 -2.27
C ALA A 98 2.62 -1.89 -3.20
N TYR A 99 2.38 -1.47 -4.45
CA TYR A 99 3.49 -1.19 -5.38
C TYR A 99 4.28 0.06 -4.97
N ALA A 100 3.62 1.13 -4.52
CA ALA A 100 4.31 2.29 -3.98
C ALA A 100 5.18 1.93 -2.77
N HIS A 101 4.67 1.09 -1.85
CA HIS A 101 5.44 0.55 -0.75
C HIS A 101 6.69 -0.21 -1.23
N LYS A 102 6.58 -1.08 -2.25
CA LYS A 102 7.73 -1.79 -2.82
C LYS A 102 8.78 -0.84 -3.36
N ILE A 103 8.37 0.18 -4.11
CA ILE A 103 9.25 1.19 -4.70
C ILE A 103 10.00 1.95 -3.61
N LEU A 104 9.28 2.47 -2.61
CA LEU A 104 9.82 3.27 -1.51
C LEU A 104 10.71 2.49 -0.53
N THR A 105 10.67 1.17 -0.59
CA THR A 105 11.44 0.26 0.27
C THR A 105 12.54 -0.50 -0.48
N GLY A 106 13.12 0.13 -1.52
CA GLY A 106 14.35 -0.32 -2.17
C GLY A 106 14.18 -1.33 -3.29
N ARG A 107 12.94 -1.54 -3.81
CA ARG A 107 12.67 -2.48 -4.91
C ARG A 107 12.31 -1.79 -6.22
N ARG A 108 12.56 -0.49 -6.32
CA ARG A 108 12.29 0.32 -7.51
C ARG A 108 12.89 -0.28 -8.78
N GLU A 109 14.15 -0.64 -8.75
CA GLU A 109 14.85 -1.19 -9.93
C GLU A 109 14.32 -2.55 -10.37
N GLN A 110 13.72 -3.30 -9.42
CA GLN A 110 13.13 -4.61 -9.71
C GLN A 110 11.73 -4.53 -10.32
N MET A 111 11.11 -3.34 -10.36
CA MET A 111 9.74 -3.19 -10.89
C MET A 111 9.60 -3.63 -12.34
N GLY A 112 10.68 -3.60 -13.13
CA GLY A 112 10.69 -4.14 -14.49
C GLY A 112 10.51 -5.66 -14.57
N THR A 113 10.65 -6.38 -13.45
CA THR A 113 10.46 -7.84 -13.34
C THR A 113 9.17 -8.22 -12.60
N LEU A 114 8.31 -7.24 -12.32
CA LEU A 114 7.08 -7.45 -11.56
C LEU A 114 6.23 -8.57 -12.19
N ARG A 115 5.80 -9.55 -11.36
CA ARG A 115 4.99 -10.71 -11.75
C ARG A 115 5.65 -11.67 -12.76
N GLN A 116 6.93 -11.52 -13.04
CA GLN A 116 7.67 -12.47 -13.87
C GLN A 116 8.24 -13.60 -13.03
N LYS A 117 8.57 -14.72 -13.67
CA LYS A 117 9.23 -15.84 -13.01
C LYS A 117 10.58 -15.36 -12.45
N ASP A 118 10.84 -15.68 -11.20
CA ASP A 118 12.06 -15.31 -10.45
C ASP A 118 12.25 -13.77 -10.29
N GLY A 119 11.23 -12.98 -10.63
CA GLY A 119 11.18 -11.54 -10.48
C GLY A 119 10.39 -11.11 -9.24
N LEU A 120 10.10 -9.79 -9.18
CA LEU A 120 9.36 -9.18 -8.09
C LEU A 120 7.92 -9.70 -8.04
N SER A 121 7.48 -10.12 -6.86
CA SER A 121 6.10 -10.59 -6.67
C SER A 121 5.07 -9.47 -6.80
N GLY A 122 3.89 -9.80 -7.36
CA GLY A 122 2.76 -8.88 -7.43
C GLY A 122 2.07 -8.59 -6.08
N PHE A 123 2.44 -9.33 -5.04
CA PHE A 123 1.98 -9.15 -3.66
C PHE A 123 3.18 -9.07 -2.71
N PRO A 124 3.05 -8.51 -1.50
CA PRO A 124 4.09 -8.60 -0.49
C PRO A 124 4.45 -10.06 -0.23
N LYS A 125 5.75 -10.35 -0.30
CA LYS A 125 6.28 -11.70 -0.12
C LYS A 125 7.36 -11.69 0.96
N ARG A 126 7.37 -12.71 1.82
CA ARG A 126 8.30 -12.75 2.96
C ARG A 126 9.77 -12.66 2.56
N SER A 127 10.14 -13.14 1.38
CA SER A 127 11.50 -13.01 0.86
C SER A 127 11.84 -11.62 0.31
N GLU A 128 10.84 -10.75 0.13
CA GLU A 128 10.96 -9.39 -0.41
C GLU A 128 10.60 -8.31 0.60
N SER A 129 9.79 -8.67 1.58
CA SER A 129 9.33 -7.79 2.65
C SER A 129 9.15 -8.61 3.92
N GLU A 130 8.99 -7.93 5.03
CA GLU A 130 8.85 -8.60 6.32
C GLU A 130 7.57 -9.42 6.44
N TYR A 131 6.52 -9.08 5.69
CA TYR A 131 5.21 -9.74 5.77
C TYR A 131 4.73 -10.16 4.39
N GLY A 132 4.50 -11.47 4.26
CA GLY A 132 3.81 -12.01 3.09
C GLY A 132 2.31 -11.88 3.27
N THR A 133 1.63 -11.41 2.24
CA THR A 133 0.17 -11.28 2.19
C THR A 133 -0.37 -11.85 0.90
N GLY A 134 -1.68 -11.99 0.78
CA GLY A 134 -2.32 -12.54 -0.42
C GLY A 134 -3.80 -12.83 -0.22
N HIS A 135 -4.22 -13.25 0.97
CA HIS A 135 -5.63 -13.47 1.29
C HIS A 135 -6.24 -12.22 1.91
N SER A 136 -7.47 -11.89 1.52
CA SER A 136 -8.21 -10.76 2.09
C SER A 136 -8.60 -10.98 3.55
N SER A 137 -8.88 -9.90 4.26
CA SER A 137 -9.42 -9.87 5.62
C SER A 137 -8.49 -10.39 6.72
N THR A 138 -7.19 -10.54 6.43
CA THR A 138 -6.21 -11.16 7.34
C THR A 138 -5.29 -10.14 8.03
N SER A 139 -5.18 -8.93 7.49
CA SER A 139 -4.18 -7.94 7.93
C SER A 139 -4.35 -7.51 9.38
N ILE A 140 -5.58 -7.31 9.83
CA ILE A 140 -5.88 -6.84 11.20
C ILE A 140 -5.47 -7.90 12.22
N SER A 141 -5.87 -9.16 12.02
CA SER A 141 -5.45 -10.27 12.90
C SER A 141 -3.93 -10.43 12.93
N ALA A 142 -3.27 -10.32 11.77
CA ALA A 142 -1.82 -10.44 11.68
C ALA A 142 -1.13 -9.29 12.43
N ALA A 143 -1.56 -8.04 12.21
CA ALA A 143 -1.02 -6.88 12.90
C ALA A 143 -1.24 -6.94 14.42
N LEU A 144 -2.42 -7.35 14.86
CA LEU A 144 -2.74 -7.54 16.28
C LEU A 144 -1.84 -8.58 16.93
N GLY A 145 -1.70 -9.76 16.30
CA GLY A 145 -0.83 -10.82 16.81
C GLY A 145 0.62 -10.38 16.94
N MET A 146 1.15 -9.65 15.94
CA MET A 146 2.50 -9.08 15.99
C MET A 146 2.63 -8.00 17.08
N ALA A 147 1.60 -7.16 17.28
CA ALA A 147 1.60 -6.15 18.31
C ALA A 147 1.63 -6.76 19.72
N ILE A 148 0.87 -7.84 19.93
CA ILE A 148 0.88 -8.59 21.20
C ILE A 148 2.26 -9.22 21.42
N ALA A 149 2.83 -9.86 20.39
CA ALA A 149 4.16 -10.46 20.47
C ALA A 149 5.24 -9.39 20.80
N ALA A 150 5.21 -8.25 20.11
CA ALA A 150 6.14 -7.14 20.36
C ALA A 150 6.04 -6.63 21.80
N LYS A 151 4.82 -6.52 22.35
CA LYS A 151 4.61 -6.18 23.75
C LYS A 151 5.26 -7.19 24.70
N LEU A 152 5.08 -8.48 24.44
CA LEU A 152 5.67 -9.56 25.25
C LEU A 152 7.21 -9.56 25.20
N GLU A 153 7.76 -9.18 24.04
CA GLU A 153 9.20 -9.04 23.82
C GLU A 153 9.79 -7.72 24.35
N GLY A 154 8.95 -6.83 24.89
CA GLY A 154 9.37 -5.55 25.46
C GLY A 154 9.43 -4.38 24.45
N HIS A 155 9.05 -4.57 23.21
CA HIS A 155 9.00 -3.54 22.17
C HIS A 155 7.69 -2.73 22.24
N LYS A 156 7.45 -2.04 23.35
CA LYS A 156 6.16 -1.39 23.67
C LYS A 156 5.82 -0.19 22.77
N ASP A 157 6.82 0.43 22.15
CA ASP A 157 6.63 1.64 21.34
C ASP A 157 6.51 1.34 19.84
N ARG A 158 6.73 0.09 19.43
CA ARG A 158 6.64 -0.34 18.03
C ARG A 158 5.19 -0.35 17.53
N TRP A 159 4.93 0.39 16.47
CA TRP A 159 3.64 0.40 15.81
C TRP A 159 3.46 -0.80 14.88
N HIS A 160 2.23 -1.28 14.83
CA HIS A 160 1.77 -2.29 13.89
C HIS A 160 0.59 -1.71 13.11
N ILE A 161 0.74 -1.56 11.81
CA ILE A 161 -0.20 -0.85 10.95
C ILE A 161 -0.80 -1.83 9.96
N ALA A 162 -2.12 -2.01 10.00
CA ALA A 162 -2.87 -2.76 9.01
C ALA A 162 -3.55 -1.79 8.04
N VAL A 163 -3.31 -1.94 6.74
CA VAL A 163 -4.04 -1.23 5.69
C VAL A 163 -4.97 -2.20 5.01
N ILE A 164 -6.27 -1.96 5.12
CA ILE A 164 -7.32 -2.83 4.61
C ILE A 164 -8.27 -2.03 3.70
N GLY A 165 -8.68 -2.63 2.58
CA GLY A 165 -9.69 -2.06 1.71
C GLY A 165 -11.11 -2.34 2.22
N ASP A 166 -12.08 -1.54 1.78
CA ASP A 166 -13.51 -1.66 2.08
C ASP A 166 -14.04 -3.06 1.80
N GLY A 167 -13.78 -3.61 0.62
CA GLY A 167 -14.20 -4.96 0.25
C GLY A 167 -13.61 -6.06 1.15
N ALA A 168 -12.37 -5.92 1.58
CA ALA A 168 -11.74 -6.87 2.48
C ALA A 168 -12.27 -6.76 3.94
N LEU A 169 -12.71 -5.56 4.33
CA LEU A 169 -13.30 -5.33 5.65
C LEU A 169 -14.64 -6.05 5.83
N THR A 170 -15.36 -6.38 4.75
CA THR A 170 -16.63 -7.12 4.81
C THR A 170 -16.46 -8.58 5.27
N GLY A 171 -15.24 -9.12 5.27
CA GLY A 171 -14.97 -10.48 5.70
C GLY A 171 -15.10 -10.65 7.22
N GLY A 172 -15.74 -11.74 7.66
CA GLY A 172 -15.97 -12.03 9.08
C GLY A 172 -14.70 -12.01 9.91
N MET A 173 -13.60 -12.52 9.37
CA MET A 173 -12.28 -12.51 10.06
C MET A 173 -11.81 -11.10 10.39
N ALA A 174 -12.03 -10.13 9.49
CA ALA A 174 -11.65 -8.73 9.74
C ALA A 174 -12.50 -8.12 10.86
N ILE A 175 -13.81 -8.39 10.87
CA ILE A 175 -14.74 -7.90 11.91
C ILE A 175 -14.42 -8.52 13.26
N GLU A 176 -14.12 -9.82 13.31
CA GLU A 176 -13.71 -10.48 14.55
C GLU A 176 -12.37 -9.95 15.07
N ALA A 177 -11.43 -9.69 14.16
CA ALA A 177 -10.14 -9.09 14.53
C ALA A 177 -10.30 -7.67 15.07
N LEU A 178 -11.21 -6.85 14.53
CA LEU A 178 -11.56 -5.55 15.08
C LEU A 178 -12.13 -5.64 16.50
N ASN A 179 -13.01 -6.61 16.72
CA ASN A 179 -13.61 -6.86 18.04
C ASN A 179 -12.53 -7.26 19.05
N ASP A 180 -11.64 -8.17 18.68
CA ASP A 180 -10.53 -8.62 19.53
C ASP A 180 -9.51 -7.47 19.77
N ALA A 181 -9.18 -6.68 18.76
CA ALA A 181 -8.33 -5.50 18.89
C ALA A 181 -8.90 -4.48 19.89
N GLY A 182 -10.23 -4.37 19.97
CA GLY A 182 -10.92 -3.54 20.96
C GLY A 182 -10.61 -3.92 22.41
N PHE A 183 -10.40 -5.20 22.69
CA PHE A 183 -9.97 -5.68 24.01
C PHE A 183 -8.54 -5.22 24.33
N TYR A 184 -7.62 -5.26 23.35
CA TYR A 184 -6.20 -4.92 23.54
C TYR A 184 -5.88 -3.43 23.33
N LYS A 185 -6.85 -2.55 23.07
CA LYS A 185 -6.66 -1.16 22.61
C LYS A 185 -5.75 -0.29 23.49
N GLN A 186 -5.63 -0.59 24.77
CA GLN A 186 -4.75 0.15 25.70
C GLN A 186 -3.38 -0.50 25.89
N ASP A 187 -3.21 -1.69 25.36
CA ASP A 187 -2.07 -2.55 25.65
C ASP A 187 -1.06 -2.62 24.50
N VAL A 188 -1.46 -2.33 23.28
CA VAL A 188 -0.64 -2.48 22.08
C VAL A 188 -0.70 -1.26 21.18
N LYS A 189 0.37 -1.02 20.40
CA LYS A 189 0.43 0.00 19.37
C LYS A 189 -0.07 -0.60 18.07
N LEU A 190 -1.38 -0.51 17.84
CA LEU A 190 -2.05 -0.98 16.62
C LEU A 190 -2.79 0.19 15.96
N LEU A 191 -2.55 0.38 14.65
CA LEU A 191 -3.29 1.30 13.80
C LEU A 191 -3.94 0.51 12.67
N ILE A 192 -5.22 0.74 12.46
CA ILE A 192 -5.99 0.13 11.37
C ILE A 192 -6.44 1.25 10.45
N ILE A 193 -6.07 1.17 9.18
CA ILE A 193 -6.41 2.15 8.15
C ILE A 193 -7.35 1.50 7.16
N LEU A 194 -8.57 2.00 7.09
CA LEU A 194 -9.51 1.67 6.03
C LEU A 194 -9.23 2.55 4.82
N ASN A 195 -8.84 1.92 3.73
CA ASN A 195 -8.67 2.57 2.43
C ASN A 195 -9.92 2.31 1.58
N ASP A 196 -10.84 3.25 1.63
CA ASP A 196 -12.09 3.22 0.87
C ASP A 196 -12.05 4.31 -0.20
N ASN A 197 -12.29 3.94 -1.45
CA ASN A 197 -12.31 4.84 -2.59
C ASN A 197 -13.69 4.93 -3.25
N ASP A 198 -14.74 4.51 -2.57
CA ASP A 198 -16.14 4.48 -3.06
C ASP A 198 -16.33 3.69 -4.37
N CYS A 199 -15.36 2.85 -4.76
CA CYS A 199 -15.40 2.09 -6.01
C CYS A 199 -15.33 0.59 -5.74
N SER A 200 -16.36 -0.14 -6.14
CA SER A 200 -16.36 -1.60 -6.22
C SER A 200 -16.64 -2.06 -7.65
N ILE A 201 -16.35 -3.33 -7.95
CA ILE A 201 -16.59 -3.94 -9.27
C ILE A 201 -18.10 -3.95 -9.59
N SER A 202 -18.94 -4.10 -8.56
CA SER A 202 -20.39 -3.98 -8.63
C SER A 202 -20.88 -2.96 -7.60
N PRO A 203 -22.09 -2.41 -7.76
CA PRO A 203 -22.67 -1.56 -6.73
C PRO A 203 -22.67 -2.29 -5.38
N PRO A 204 -22.31 -1.62 -4.28
CA PRO A 204 -22.35 -2.23 -2.96
C PRO A 204 -23.78 -2.64 -2.61
N VAL A 205 -23.95 -3.83 -2.04
CA VAL A 205 -25.21 -4.39 -1.57
C VAL A 205 -25.06 -4.80 -0.10
N GLY A 206 -25.94 -4.28 0.76
CA GLY A 206 -25.93 -4.59 2.20
C GLY A 206 -25.55 -3.44 3.09
#